data_80a9f3ec90b3c872112fadb3c6e2d914
#
_entry.id   80a9f3ec90b3c872112fadb3c6e2d914
#
_cell.length_a   1.000
_cell.length_b   1.000
_cell.length_c   1.000
_cell.angle_alpha   90.00
_cell.angle_beta   90.00
_cell.angle_gamma   90.00
#
_symmetry.space_group_name_H-M   'P 1'
#
loop_
_entity.id
_entity.type
_entity.pdbx_description
1 polymer ?
#
loop_
_entity_poly.entity_id
_entity_poly.type
_entity_poly.pdbx_seq_one_letter_code
_entity_poly.pdbx_strand_id
1 'polypeptide(L)'
;MTLSQRIDSELKEAMRAKDTTKLGVLRMLKSALKYAAIAKSSAEAELSDAEAAQVIRKQARQRQDSIESFEKADRSELVQKEKEELSILNEYLPQPMSADEISKVVRETIAEAGATSRAQMGAVMKALQAKIAGRVDGKALSAEVQKHLS
;
A
#
# COMPACT_ATOMS: atom_id res chain seq x y z
N MET A 1 -14.72 -3.03 11.46
CA MET A 1 -14.08 -4.15 10.74
C MET A 1 -12.70 -3.72 10.26
N THR A 2 -11.67 -4.50 10.59
CA THR A 2 -10.32 -4.24 10.08
C THR A 2 -10.24 -4.58 8.60
N LEU A 3 -9.19 -4.10 7.95
CA LEU A 3 -8.93 -4.40 6.54
C LEU A 3 -8.76 -5.91 6.32
N SER A 4 -8.06 -6.60 7.22
CA SER A 4 -7.89 -8.05 7.17
C SER A 4 -9.23 -8.79 7.28
N GLN A 5 -10.10 -8.34 8.19
CA GLN A 5 -11.43 -8.93 8.37
C GLN A 5 -12.31 -8.69 7.13
N ARG A 6 -12.22 -7.51 6.53
CA ARG A 6 -12.93 -7.19 5.29
C ARG A 6 -12.50 -8.12 4.16
N ILE A 7 -11.19 -8.34 4.01
CA ILE A 7 -10.65 -9.25 3.00
C ILE A 7 -11.16 -10.68 3.22
N ASP A 8 -11.16 -11.17 4.45
CA ASP A 8 -11.69 -12.50 4.76
C ASP A 8 -13.16 -12.63 4.39
N SER A 9 -13.97 -11.63 4.71
CA SER A 9 -15.39 -11.61 4.40
C SER A 9 -15.64 -11.61 2.89
N GLU A 10 -14.95 -10.75 2.17
CA GLU A 10 -15.11 -10.63 0.71
C GLU A 10 -14.55 -11.83 -0.05
N LEU A 11 -13.54 -12.50 0.51
CA LEU A 11 -13.05 -13.76 -0.03
C LEU A 11 -14.14 -14.83 -0.03
N LYS A 12 -14.88 -14.94 1.06
CA LYS A 12 -16.01 -15.87 1.17
C LYS A 12 -17.12 -15.52 0.18
N GLU A 13 -17.40 -14.23 0.01
CA GLU A 13 -18.38 -13.77 -0.97
C GLU A 13 -17.95 -14.10 -2.41
N ALA A 14 -16.67 -13.90 -2.73
CA ALA A 14 -16.12 -14.24 -4.05
C ALA A 14 -16.21 -15.75 -4.32
N MET A 15 -16.01 -16.59 -3.31
CA MET A 15 -16.21 -18.03 -3.43
C MET A 15 -17.65 -18.37 -3.78
N ARG A 16 -18.61 -17.77 -3.08
CA ARG A 16 -20.04 -18.00 -3.32
C ARG A 16 -20.47 -17.51 -4.69
N ALA A 17 -19.95 -16.37 -5.12
CA ALA A 17 -20.25 -15.78 -6.41
C ALA A 17 -19.50 -16.44 -7.57
N LYS A 18 -18.57 -17.35 -7.28
CA LYS A 18 -17.69 -18.00 -8.27
C LYS A 18 -16.88 -16.99 -9.09
N ASP A 19 -16.52 -15.87 -8.47
CA ASP A 19 -15.65 -14.86 -9.07
C ASP A 19 -14.20 -15.30 -8.93
N THR A 20 -13.72 -16.04 -9.91
CA THR A 20 -12.40 -16.70 -9.85
C THR A 20 -11.25 -15.68 -9.84
N THR A 21 -11.37 -14.57 -10.55
CA THR A 21 -10.34 -13.51 -10.58
C THR A 21 -10.21 -12.85 -9.22
N LYS A 22 -11.32 -12.40 -8.66
CA LYS A 22 -11.33 -11.77 -7.33
C LYS A 22 -10.88 -12.73 -6.24
N LEU A 23 -11.35 -13.98 -6.30
CA LEU A 23 -10.96 -15.02 -5.35
C LEU A 23 -9.46 -15.26 -5.36
N GLY A 24 -8.85 -15.37 -6.55
CA GLY A 24 -7.41 -15.55 -6.69
C GLY A 24 -6.60 -14.42 -6.09
N VAL A 25 -7.00 -13.19 -6.35
CA VAL A 25 -6.35 -11.99 -5.78
C VAL A 25 -6.47 -11.96 -4.26
N LEU A 26 -7.66 -12.23 -3.74
CA LEU A 26 -7.91 -12.20 -2.29
C LEU A 26 -7.18 -13.31 -1.54
N ARG A 27 -7.07 -14.50 -2.13
CA ARG A 27 -6.29 -15.60 -1.54
C ARG A 27 -4.80 -15.23 -1.44
N MET A 28 -4.25 -14.66 -2.49
CA MET A 28 -2.87 -14.22 -2.52
C MET A 28 -2.63 -13.10 -1.51
N LEU A 29 -3.55 -12.16 -1.44
CA LEU A 29 -3.49 -11.05 -0.50
C LEU A 29 -3.56 -11.53 0.94
N LYS A 30 -4.46 -12.45 1.25
CA LYS A 30 -4.56 -13.06 2.57
C LYS A 30 -3.25 -13.75 2.98
N SER A 31 -2.62 -14.48 2.05
CA SER A 31 -1.33 -15.11 2.29
C SER A 31 -0.23 -14.07 2.58
N ALA A 32 -0.18 -13.01 1.80
CA ALA A 32 0.80 -11.93 2.00
C ALA A 32 0.63 -11.25 3.36
N LEU A 33 -0.61 -11.01 3.78
CA LEU A 33 -0.91 -10.43 5.09
C LEU A 33 -0.50 -11.37 6.23
N LYS A 34 -0.74 -12.66 6.06
CA LYS A 34 -0.34 -13.67 7.04
C LYS A 34 1.18 -13.72 7.21
N TYR A 35 1.93 -13.72 6.11
CA TYR A 35 3.39 -13.68 6.16
C TYR A 35 3.90 -12.42 6.85
N ALA A 36 3.29 -11.27 6.57
CA ALA A 36 3.66 -10.01 7.21
C ALA A 36 3.39 -10.05 8.72
N ALA A 37 2.27 -10.64 9.14
CA ALA A 37 1.94 -10.79 10.55
C ALA A 37 2.95 -11.69 11.26
N ILE A 38 3.36 -12.80 10.64
CA ILE A 38 4.37 -13.72 11.17
C ILE A 38 5.70 -12.99 11.33
N ALA A 39 6.10 -12.22 10.31
CA ALA A 39 7.35 -11.46 10.34
C ALA A 39 7.35 -10.40 11.44
N LYS A 40 6.19 -9.85 11.79
CA LYS A 40 6.04 -8.87 12.86
C LYS A 40 6.21 -9.49 14.24
N SER A 41 5.50 -10.57 14.55
CA SER A 41 5.57 -11.25 15.85
C SER A 41 5.11 -12.70 15.83
N SER A 42 3.93 -13.00 15.28
CA SER A 42 3.39 -14.36 15.19
C SER A 42 2.27 -14.43 14.14
N ALA A 43 1.91 -15.66 13.76
CA ALA A 43 0.82 -15.90 12.80
C ALA A 43 -0.54 -15.40 13.32
N GLU A 44 -0.69 -15.25 14.63
CA GLU A 44 -1.91 -14.79 15.29
C GLU A 44 -1.93 -13.28 15.50
N ALA A 45 -0.79 -12.60 15.27
CA ALA A 45 -0.73 -11.15 15.37
C ALA A 45 -1.60 -10.51 14.31
N GLU A 46 -2.41 -9.54 14.71
CA GLU A 46 -3.16 -8.74 13.76
C GLU A 46 -2.30 -7.57 13.27
N LEU A 47 -2.38 -7.34 11.97
CA LEU A 47 -1.81 -6.13 11.38
C LEU A 47 -2.78 -4.97 11.57
N SER A 48 -2.26 -3.80 11.87
CA SER A 48 -3.06 -2.58 11.81
C SER A 48 -3.48 -2.33 10.36
N ASP A 49 -4.50 -1.50 10.16
CA ASP A 49 -4.92 -1.14 8.81
C ASP A 49 -3.80 -0.45 8.02
N ALA A 50 -2.97 0.35 8.68
CA ALA A 50 -1.80 0.98 8.06
C ALA A 50 -0.77 -0.07 7.60
N GLU A 51 -0.49 -1.06 8.43
CA GLU A 51 0.42 -2.15 8.09
C GLU A 51 -0.12 -3.02 6.96
N ALA A 52 -1.42 -3.35 7.00
CA ALA A 52 -2.08 -4.09 5.94
C ALA A 52 -2.07 -3.29 4.62
N ALA A 53 -2.33 -2.00 4.66
CA ALA A 53 -2.28 -1.14 3.48
C ALA A 53 -0.89 -1.12 2.84
N GLN A 54 0.19 -1.16 3.63
CA GLN A 54 1.55 -1.23 3.08
C GLN A 54 1.81 -2.55 2.34
N VAL A 55 1.30 -3.67 2.87
CA VAL A 55 1.39 -4.97 2.19
C VAL A 55 0.65 -4.92 0.85
N ILE A 56 -0.56 -4.39 0.84
CA ILE A 56 -1.39 -4.27 -0.37
C ILE A 56 -0.70 -3.35 -1.39
N ARG A 57 -0.13 -2.25 -0.93
CA ARG A 57 0.59 -1.29 -1.77
C ARG A 57 1.80 -1.93 -2.45
N LYS A 58 2.53 -2.77 -1.72
CA LYS A 58 3.65 -3.53 -2.27
C LYS A 58 3.18 -4.49 -3.38
N GLN A 59 2.07 -5.20 -3.14
CA GLN A 59 1.47 -6.08 -4.14
C GLN A 59 1.03 -5.29 -5.39
N ALA A 60 0.42 -4.14 -5.19
CA ALA A 60 0.00 -3.27 -6.29
C ALA A 60 1.20 -2.80 -7.14
N ARG A 61 2.31 -2.44 -6.48
CA ARG A 61 3.54 -2.05 -7.17
C ARG A 61 4.12 -3.20 -7.99
N GLN A 62 4.14 -4.40 -7.44
CA GLN A 62 4.62 -5.59 -8.17
C GLN A 62 3.78 -5.85 -9.42
N ARG A 63 2.46 -5.64 -9.33
CA ARG A 63 1.59 -5.77 -10.49
C ARG A 63 1.84 -4.69 -11.53
N GLN A 64 2.09 -3.47 -11.09
CA GLN A 64 2.44 -2.37 -11.99
C GLN A 64 3.74 -2.67 -12.74
N ASP A 65 4.75 -3.22 -12.06
CA ASP A 65 6.01 -3.63 -12.67
C ASP A 65 5.78 -4.75 -13.69
N SER A 66 4.92 -5.70 -13.37
CA SER A 66 4.54 -6.78 -14.28
C SER A 66 3.83 -6.26 -15.53
N ILE A 67 2.93 -5.30 -15.36
CA ILE A 67 2.24 -4.65 -16.48
C ILE A 67 3.24 -4.02 -17.44
N GLU A 68 4.20 -3.26 -16.91
CA GLU A 68 5.25 -2.64 -17.72
C GLU A 68 6.09 -3.66 -18.46
N SER A 69 6.47 -4.76 -17.79
CA SER A 69 7.25 -5.84 -18.39
C SER A 69 6.48 -6.54 -19.52
N PHE A 70 5.20 -6.82 -19.30
CA PHE A 70 4.36 -7.49 -20.32
C PHE A 70 4.04 -6.56 -21.48
N GLU A 71 3.91 -5.27 -21.26
CA GLU A 71 3.75 -4.29 -22.34
C GLU A 71 4.98 -4.27 -23.24
N LYS A 72 6.18 -4.29 -22.66
CA LYS A 72 7.44 -4.35 -23.40
C LYS A 72 7.61 -5.65 -24.18
N ALA A 73 7.06 -6.75 -23.68
CA ALA A 73 7.10 -8.07 -24.30
C ALA A 73 5.95 -8.30 -25.28
N ASP A 74 5.08 -7.31 -25.45
CA ASP A 74 3.90 -7.37 -26.34
C ASP A 74 2.93 -8.51 -25.98
N ARG A 75 2.73 -8.71 -24.68
CA ARG A 75 1.86 -9.76 -24.13
C ARG A 75 0.55 -9.13 -23.62
N SER A 76 -0.29 -8.68 -24.55
CA SER A 76 -1.51 -7.92 -24.23
C SER A 76 -2.50 -8.68 -23.34
N GLU A 77 -2.63 -9.99 -23.49
CA GLU A 77 -3.50 -10.82 -22.65
C GLU A 77 -3.06 -10.85 -21.19
N LEU A 78 -1.74 -10.85 -20.94
CA LEU A 78 -1.16 -10.83 -19.61
C LEU A 78 -1.27 -9.42 -19.00
N VAL A 79 -1.10 -8.38 -19.81
CA VAL A 79 -1.31 -6.99 -19.40
C VAL A 79 -2.75 -6.81 -18.89
N GLN A 80 -3.72 -7.29 -19.64
CA GLN A 80 -5.14 -7.15 -19.26
C GLN A 80 -5.43 -7.86 -17.94
N LYS A 81 -4.91 -9.06 -17.76
CA LYS A 81 -5.07 -9.84 -16.52
C LYS A 81 -4.49 -9.09 -15.32
N GLU A 82 -3.26 -8.59 -15.45
CA GLU A 82 -2.61 -7.84 -14.37
C GLU A 82 -3.35 -6.55 -14.03
N LYS A 83 -3.89 -5.85 -15.02
CA LYS A 83 -4.68 -4.64 -14.80
C LYS A 83 -5.97 -4.92 -14.04
N GLU A 84 -6.66 -6.03 -14.33
CA GLU A 84 -7.85 -6.46 -13.61
C GLU A 84 -7.52 -6.76 -12.16
N GLU A 85 -6.44 -7.49 -11.91
CA GLU A 85 -5.98 -7.82 -10.58
C GLU A 85 -5.54 -6.58 -9.80
N LEU A 86 -4.86 -5.64 -10.45
CA LEU A 86 -4.48 -4.36 -9.85
C LEU A 86 -5.71 -3.53 -9.44
N SER A 87 -6.73 -3.51 -10.27
CA SER A 87 -7.98 -2.83 -9.97
C SER A 87 -8.64 -3.37 -8.69
N ILE A 88 -8.61 -4.68 -8.50
CA ILE A 88 -9.13 -5.33 -7.29
C ILE A 88 -8.32 -4.90 -6.06
N LEU A 89 -6.99 -4.91 -6.15
CA LEU A 89 -6.14 -4.47 -5.04
C LEU A 89 -6.40 -3.02 -4.64
N ASN A 90 -6.61 -2.16 -5.62
CA ASN A 90 -6.86 -0.73 -5.37
C ASN A 90 -8.15 -0.48 -4.60
N GLU A 91 -9.13 -1.38 -4.65
CA GLU A 91 -10.36 -1.28 -3.86
C GLU A 91 -10.10 -1.32 -2.35
N TYR A 92 -9.00 -1.92 -1.93
CA TYR A 92 -8.63 -2.08 -0.51
C TYR A 92 -7.66 -1.02 -0.01
N LEU A 93 -7.15 -0.18 -0.89
CA LEU A 93 -6.24 0.90 -0.50
C LEU A 93 -7.02 2.15 -0.09
N PRO A 94 -6.53 2.90 0.92
CA PRO A 94 -7.10 4.20 1.22
C PRO A 94 -6.98 5.10 0.00
N GLN A 95 -7.89 6.08 -0.09
CA GLN A 95 -7.87 7.02 -1.20
C GLN A 95 -6.51 7.70 -1.29
N PRO A 96 -5.88 7.75 -2.47
CA PRO A 96 -4.56 8.35 -2.60
C PRO A 96 -4.60 9.85 -2.35
N MET A 97 -3.52 10.37 -1.78
CA MET A 97 -3.34 11.80 -1.58
C MET A 97 -2.83 12.45 -2.87
N SER A 98 -3.32 13.65 -3.16
CA SER A 98 -2.79 14.45 -4.26
C SER A 98 -1.39 14.95 -3.93
N ALA A 99 -0.63 15.36 -4.94
CA ALA A 99 0.71 15.93 -4.76
C ALA A 99 0.66 17.17 -3.85
N ASP A 100 -0.36 18.00 -3.99
CA ASP A 100 -0.53 19.19 -3.15
C ASP A 100 -0.83 18.84 -1.69
N GLU A 101 -1.67 17.85 -1.44
CA GLU A 101 -1.96 17.35 -0.10
C GLU A 101 -0.69 16.79 0.57
N ILE A 102 0.09 16.01 -0.17
CA ILE A 102 1.34 15.43 0.32
C ILE A 102 2.32 16.55 0.70
N SER A 103 2.51 17.51 -0.19
CA SER A 103 3.42 18.64 0.04
C SER A 103 3.00 19.45 1.27
N LYS A 104 1.72 19.71 1.42
CA LYS A 104 1.16 20.44 2.56
C LYS A 104 1.43 19.72 3.89
N VAL A 105 1.09 18.43 3.96
CA VAL A 105 1.28 17.62 5.17
C VAL A 105 2.77 17.51 5.52
N VAL A 106 3.62 17.35 4.54
CA VAL A 106 5.09 17.28 4.73
C VAL A 106 5.60 18.59 5.34
N ARG A 107 5.22 19.73 4.77
CA ARG A 107 5.65 21.05 5.29
C ARG A 107 5.15 21.30 6.71
N GLU A 108 3.89 21.00 6.97
CA GLU A 108 3.32 21.15 8.31
C GLU A 108 4.03 20.27 9.34
N THR A 109 4.34 19.03 8.98
CA THR A 109 5.01 18.09 9.89
C THR A 109 6.45 18.51 10.17
N ILE A 110 7.16 18.99 9.16
CA ILE A 110 8.52 19.53 9.34
C ILE A 110 8.50 20.73 10.28
N ALA A 111 7.54 21.63 10.11
CA ALA A 111 7.38 22.80 10.98
C ALA A 111 7.05 22.40 12.43
N GLU A 112 6.15 21.47 12.63
CA GLU A 112 5.77 20.96 13.96
C GLU A 112 6.95 20.29 14.66
N ALA A 113 7.78 19.53 13.91
CA ALA A 113 8.95 18.85 14.47
C ALA A 113 10.14 19.79 14.69
N GLY A 114 10.07 21.00 14.15
CA GLY A 114 11.20 21.96 14.19
C GLY A 114 12.41 21.46 13.41
N ALA A 115 12.20 20.61 12.40
CA ALA A 115 13.28 20.02 11.62
C ALA A 115 13.85 21.01 10.62
N THR A 116 15.18 21.07 10.54
CA THR A 116 15.90 22.00 9.63
C THR A 116 16.90 21.29 8.72
N SER A 117 17.20 20.02 9.00
CA SER A 117 18.20 19.27 8.25
C SER A 117 17.79 17.83 8.03
N ARG A 118 18.45 17.17 7.07
CA ARG A 118 18.23 15.76 6.75
C ARG A 118 18.55 14.81 7.92
N ALA A 119 19.36 15.26 8.88
CA ALA A 119 19.64 14.48 10.07
C ALA A 119 18.38 14.20 10.90
N GLN A 120 17.36 15.02 10.75
CA GLN A 120 16.08 14.91 11.47
C GLN A 120 15.02 14.16 10.65
N MET A 121 15.37 13.63 9.49
CA MET A 121 14.44 12.97 8.57
C MET A 121 13.71 11.78 9.21
N GLY A 122 14.39 10.99 10.04
CA GLY A 122 13.78 9.84 10.72
C GLY A 122 12.60 10.23 11.60
N ALA A 123 12.74 11.31 12.37
CA ALA A 123 11.68 11.81 13.24
C ALA A 123 10.50 12.36 12.41
N VAL A 124 10.79 13.08 11.32
CA VAL A 124 9.77 13.60 10.41
C VAL A 124 9.00 12.46 9.75
N MET A 125 9.71 11.45 9.25
CA MET A 125 9.07 10.28 8.61
C MET A 125 8.16 9.52 9.56
N LYS A 126 8.58 9.34 10.81
CA LYS A 126 7.77 8.67 11.83
C LYS A 126 6.48 9.43 12.10
N ALA A 127 6.56 10.75 12.25
CA ALA A 127 5.39 11.60 12.47
C ALA A 127 4.46 11.58 11.25
N LEU A 128 5.00 11.60 10.04
CA LEU A 128 4.23 11.55 8.80
C LEU A 128 3.48 10.23 8.65
N GLN A 129 4.12 9.12 8.92
CA GLN A 129 3.48 7.81 8.83
C GLN A 129 2.29 7.68 9.77
N ALA A 130 2.37 8.27 10.97
CA ALA A 130 1.25 8.31 11.90
C ALA A 130 0.06 9.13 11.35
N LYS A 131 0.33 10.23 10.65
CA LYS A 131 -0.71 11.10 10.07
C LYS A 131 -1.32 10.53 8.80
N ILE A 132 -0.52 9.93 7.95
CA ILE A 132 -0.91 9.51 6.60
C ILE A 132 -1.53 8.11 6.58
N ALA A 133 -1.18 7.25 7.54
CA ALA A 133 -1.77 5.92 7.72
C ALA A 133 -1.80 5.07 6.43
N GLY A 134 -0.68 5.05 5.71
CA GLY A 134 -0.53 4.20 4.53
C GLY A 134 -1.12 4.73 3.22
N ARG A 135 -1.60 5.98 3.19
CA ARG A 135 -2.15 6.59 1.98
C ARG A 135 -1.10 6.95 0.92
N VAL A 136 0.16 6.97 1.30
CA VAL A 136 1.29 7.32 0.42
C VAL A 136 2.37 6.27 0.53
N ASP A 137 2.99 5.91 -0.60
CA ASP A 137 4.15 5.04 -0.61
C ASP A 137 5.32 5.69 0.14
N GLY A 138 5.97 4.92 1.00
CA GLY A 138 7.09 5.39 1.81
C GLY A 138 8.23 6.00 1.00
N LYS A 139 8.52 5.45 -0.18
CA LYS A 139 9.55 5.97 -1.07
C LYS A 139 9.19 7.36 -1.63
N ALA A 140 7.94 7.54 -2.06
CA ALA A 140 7.45 8.82 -2.56
C ALA A 140 7.43 9.87 -1.46
N LEU A 141 7.02 9.47 -0.24
CA LEU A 141 6.99 10.34 0.92
C LEU A 141 8.39 10.80 1.31
N SER A 142 9.35 9.87 1.34
CA SER A 142 10.76 10.15 1.63
C SER A 142 11.34 11.16 0.63
N ALA A 143 11.07 10.99 -0.65
CA ALA A 143 11.52 11.91 -1.70
C ALA A 143 10.95 13.31 -1.48
N GLU A 144 9.69 13.42 -1.08
CA GLU A 144 9.06 14.72 -0.82
C GLU A 144 9.68 15.40 0.41
N VAL A 145 9.94 14.63 1.48
CA VAL A 145 10.59 15.15 2.69
C VAL A 145 11.98 15.71 2.36
N GLN A 146 12.76 15.01 1.53
CA GLN A 146 14.10 15.46 1.14
C GLN A 146 14.09 16.78 0.40
N LYS A 147 13.04 17.08 -0.35
CA LYS A 147 12.90 18.38 -1.05
C LYS A 147 12.77 19.56 -0.09
N HIS A 148 12.24 19.33 1.10
CA HIS A 148 11.96 20.37 2.10
C HIS A 148 12.99 20.44 3.23
N LEU A 149 13.95 19.53 3.28
CA LEU A 149 15.06 19.53 4.26
C LEU A 149 16.40 19.82 3.59
N SER A 150 17.20 20.59 4.26
CA SER A 150 18.56 20.94 3.78
C SER A 150 19.57 19.85 4.05
#